data_f36ccf563895bb831fc17d5d0c32aa10
#
_entry.id   f36ccf563895bb831fc17d5d0c32aa10
#
_cell.length_a   1.000
_cell.length_b   1.000
_cell.length_c   1.000
_cell.angle_alpha   90.00
_cell.angle_beta   90.00
_cell.angle_gamma   90.00
#
_symmetry.space_group_name_H-M   'P 1'
#
loop_
_entity.id
_entity.type
_entity.pdbx_description
1 polymer ?
#
loop_
_entity_poly.entity_id
_entity_poly.type
_entity_poly.pdbx_seq_one_letter_code
_entity_poly.pdbx_strand_id
1 'polypeptide(L)'
;MIKTLMRPWVFFVSLQLQVLAGLHRFRAYARLPVPVLLSMGVLMAQVTVADPGTSDDGVEVNKTPKTLFVIVDGIPADVIERVNTPGIDAIASKGSYQRAYVGGELGTPTESPTVSAVGYMSLLTGTWSNKHNVRANYGIEPNYAFWDIFRVAKHQAKVVSTGLFSTWTDNRTILMGDGLEAAGGYKFDFVADGYEKDPAFAPGVEDVERIQAVDLQVTTLAAKTLLESAPDLSWVYLQHTDDIGHRDGDGPSMDLAVRWIDARVSELWSAVQARGQHFANEDWLVIVTTDHGRSSSTGKGHGGQSDRERTIWIASNSPRMVSPAERSAAIVDIYPTIVEHMRFELPDQIAAQLEGQSLLSQ
;
A
#
# COMPACT_ATOMS: atom_id res chain seq x y z
N MET A 1 -48.50 -17.63 40.12
CA MET A 1 -49.26 -16.92 39.07
C MET A 1 -48.21 -16.43 38.09
N ILE A 2 -47.99 -17.15 37.08
CA ILE A 2 -48.57 -17.22 35.73
C ILE A 2 -48.11 -16.04 34.86
N LYS A 3 -47.24 -16.42 33.89
CA LYS A 3 -47.10 -16.01 32.48
C LYS A 3 -46.48 -14.61 32.21
N THR A 4 -45.64 -14.39 31.25
CA THR A 4 -45.59 -14.94 29.88
C THR A 4 -44.24 -14.65 29.24
N LEU A 5 -43.68 -15.63 28.56
CA LEU A 5 -42.69 -15.57 27.51
C LEU A 5 -43.20 -14.73 26.32
N MET A 6 -42.33 -13.87 25.73
CA MET A 6 -42.35 -13.70 24.28
C MET A 6 -41.01 -13.21 23.76
N ARG A 7 -40.60 -13.81 22.68
CA ARG A 7 -39.33 -13.82 21.96
C ARG A 7 -39.02 -12.49 21.26
N PRO A 8 -37.73 -12.24 20.98
CA PRO A 8 -37.32 -11.33 19.91
C PRO A 8 -36.79 -12.14 18.73
N TRP A 9 -37.49 -12.17 17.63
CA TRP A 9 -36.95 -12.46 16.30
C TRP A 9 -37.69 -11.56 15.31
N VAL A 10 -36.96 -10.88 14.45
CA VAL A 10 -37.30 -10.12 13.27
C VAL A 10 -36.71 -8.71 13.33
N PHE A 11 -35.46 -8.57 12.93
CA PHE A 11 -34.90 -7.38 12.25
C PHE A 11 -33.56 -7.76 11.59
N PHE A 12 -33.63 -8.67 10.64
CA PHE A 12 -32.59 -8.83 9.62
C PHE A 12 -33.37 -9.09 8.33
N VAL A 13 -33.46 -8.12 7.48
CA VAL A 13 -33.72 -8.09 6.04
C VAL A 13 -34.35 -6.74 5.71
N SER A 14 -33.56 -5.70 5.48
CA SER A 14 -34.00 -4.52 4.72
C SER A 14 -32.85 -3.54 4.46
N LEU A 15 -31.77 -4.00 3.84
CA LEU A 15 -30.77 -3.06 3.27
C LEU A 15 -30.10 -3.62 2.00
N GLN A 16 -30.90 -4.21 1.12
CA GLN A 16 -30.37 -4.69 -0.20
C GLN A 16 -31.26 -4.38 -1.39
N LEU A 17 -32.05 -3.31 -1.37
CA LEU A 17 -32.94 -2.97 -2.51
C LEU A 17 -33.08 -1.44 -2.69
N GLN A 18 -31.98 -0.72 -2.92
CA GLN A 18 -32.05 0.67 -3.40
C GLN A 18 -30.97 1.06 -4.42
N VAL A 19 -30.42 0.13 -5.19
CA VAL A 19 -29.47 0.44 -6.29
C VAL A 19 -30.04 0.11 -7.70
N LEU A 20 -31.31 -0.19 -7.84
CA LEU A 20 -31.93 -0.51 -9.14
C LEU A 20 -33.14 0.36 -9.46
N ALA A 21 -32.99 1.70 -9.47
CA ALA A 21 -34.03 2.61 -10.00
C ALA A 21 -33.39 3.85 -10.63
N GLY A 22 -32.69 3.70 -11.75
CA GLY A 22 -32.05 4.83 -12.46
C GLY A 22 -31.79 4.58 -13.94
N LEU A 23 -32.51 3.66 -14.58
CA LEU A 23 -32.36 3.40 -16.02
C LEU A 23 -33.73 3.29 -16.68
N HIS A 24 -34.41 4.43 -16.88
CA HIS A 24 -35.43 4.56 -17.91
C HIS A 24 -35.54 6.02 -18.34
N ARG A 25 -35.00 6.32 -19.51
CA ARG A 25 -35.49 7.25 -20.53
C ARG A 25 -34.38 7.59 -21.52
N PHE A 26 -34.30 6.83 -22.63
CA PHE A 26 -34.09 7.42 -23.93
C PHE A 26 -34.74 6.51 -24.96
N ARG A 27 -35.79 7.07 -25.63
CA ARG A 27 -36.52 6.49 -26.73
C ARG A 27 -35.88 6.88 -28.06
N ALA A 28 -35.72 5.86 -28.93
CA ALA A 28 -36.07 5.79 -30.34
C ALA A 28 -35.59 6.88 -31.33
N TYR A 29 -34.96 6.38 -32.36
CA TYR A 29 -35.09 6.63 -33.84
C TYR A 29 -33.78 6.10 -34.45
N ALA A 30 -33.67 5.30 -35.51
CA ALA A 30 -34.47 5.08 -36.66
C ALA A 30 -34.07 3.74 -37.32
N ARG A 31 -35.00 3.09 -37.96
CA ARG A 31 -34.80 1.97 -38.89
C ARG A 31 -34.26 2.46 -40.22
N LEU A 32 -33.27 1.77 -40.81
CA LEU A 32 -33.06 1.72 -42.26
C LEU A 32 -32.55 0.34 -42.69
N PRO A 33 -32.76 -0.08 -43.93
CA PRO A 33 -32.92 -1.49 -44.32
C PRO A 33 -31.66 -2.12 -44.94
N VAL A 34 -31.61 -3.45 -44.85
CA VAL A 34 -30.79 -4.34 -45.67
C VAL A 34 -31.61 -4.56 -47.00
N PRO A 35 -31.05 -4.91 -48.15
CA PRO A 35 -29.85 -5.66 -48.48
C PRO A 35 -29.07 -5.22 -49.74
N VAL A 36 -27.83 -5.67 -49.95
CA VAL A 36 -27.35 -6.16 -51.25
C VAL A 36 -26.20 -7.14 -51.04
N LEU A 37 -26.43 -8.37 -51.43
CA LEU A 37 -25.41 -9.36 -51.69
C LEU A 37 -24.58 -8.94 -52.92
N LEU A 38 -23.26 -8.87 -52.76
CA LEU A 38 -22.33 -8.96 -53.89
C LEU A 38 -21.27 -10.00 -53.57
N SER A 39 -21.35 -11.11 -54.31
CA SER A 39 -20.36 -12.13 -54.42
C SER A 39 -19.08 -11.59 -55.06
N MET A 40 -17.95 -11.60 -54.34
CA MET A 40 -16.64 -11.45 -54.97
C MET A 40 -15.77 -12.68 -54.63
N GLY A 41 -15.28 -13.24 -55.71
CA GLY A 41 -14.55 -14.51 -55.73
C GLY A 41 -13.26 -14.46 -54.89
N VAL A 42 -13.05 -15.56 -54.21
CA VAL A 42 -11.82 -15.87 -53.47
C VAL A 42 -10.70 -16.18 -54.47
N LEU A 43 -9.79 -15.25 -54.65
CA LEU A 43 -8.50 -15.53 -55.29
C LEU A 43 -7.53 -16.01 -54.18
N MET A 44 -7.30 -17.31 -54.15
CA MET A 44 -6.28 -17.93 -53.27
C MET A 44 -4.90 -17.55 -53.77
N ALA A 45 -4.28 -16.54 -53.20
CA ALA A 45 -2.85 -16.34 -53.31
C ALA A 45 -2.16 -17.23 -52.29
N GLN A 46 -1.40 -18.22 -52.76
CA GLN A 46 -0.49 -19.00 -51.92
C GLN A 46 0.63 -18.07 -51.44
N VAL A 47 0.56 -17.65 -50.18
CA VAL A 47 1.68 -17.02 -49.50
C VAL A 47 2.58 -18.15 -48.98
N THR A 48 3.72 -18.32 -49.62
CA THR A 48 4.82 -19.10 -49.05
C THR A 48 5.30 -18.37 -47.81
N VAL A 49 5.00 -18.96 -46.63
CA VAL A 49 5.56 -18.55 -45.35
C VAL A 49 7.05 -18.89 -45.42
N ALA A 50 7.89 -17.86 -45.57
CA ALA A 50 9.30 -18.00 -45.28
C ALA A 50 9.42 -18.13 -43.75
N ASP A 51 10.15 -19.16 -43.32
CA ASP A 51 10.53 -19.42 -41.94
C ASP A 51 11.22 -18.16 -41.38
N PRO A 52 10.69 -17.47 -40.37
CA PRO A 52 11.40 -16.38 -39.77
C PRO A 52 12.51 -16.98 -38.92
N GLY A 53 13.71 -17.04 -39.48
CA GLY A 53 14.91 -17.28 -38.71
C GLY A 53 14.88 -16.43 -37.44
N THR A 54 14.97 -17.09 -36.32
CA THR A 54 15.10 -16.51 -34.97
C THR A 54 16.33 -15.60 -34.89
N SER A 55 16.13 -14.31 -35.14
CA SER A 55 16.97 -13.27 -34.55
C SER A 55 16.13 -12.70 -33.42
N ASP A 56 16.25 -13.29 -32.25
CA ASP A 56 15.87 -12.68 -30.98
C ASP A 56 16.90 -11.57 -30.69
N ASP A 57 16.81 -10.49 -31.45
CA ASP A 57 17.39 -9.23 -31.07
C ASP A 57 16.52 -8.71 -29.94
N GLY A 58 16.85 -9.16 -28.71
CA GLY A 58 16.23 -8.71 -27.47
C GLY A 58 16.37 -7.21 -27.32
N VAL A 59 15.47 -6.47 -27.95
CA VAL A 59 15.21 -5.08 -27.58
C VAL A 59 14.62 -5.18 -26.19
N GLU A 60 15.46 -4.98 -25.20
CA GLU A 60 15.05 -4.83 -23.81
C GLU A 60 14.05 -3.66 -23.79
N VAL A 61 12.76 -4.00 -23.78
CA VAL A 61 11.72 -2.98 -23.69
C VAL A 61 11.92 -2.29 -22.36
N ASN A 62 12.41 -1.07 -22.41
CA ASN A 62 12.72 -0.28 -21.22
C ASN A 62 11.41 0.04 -20.49
N LYS A 63 11.03 -0.86 -19.56
CA LYS A 63 9.80 -0.74 -18.81
C LYS A 63 9.81 0.50 -17.92
N THR A 64 8.65 1.11 -17.77
CA THR A 64 8.45 2.24 -16.86
C THR A 64 8.28 1.71 -15.44
N PRO A 65 9.21 1.99 -14.52
CA PRO A 65 9.08 1.53 -13.15
C PRO A 65 7.94 2.25 -12.44
N LYS A 66 7.20 1.49 -11.65
CA LYS A 66 6.13 1.96 -10.77
C LYS A 66 6.21 1.27 -9.42
N THR A 67 5.90 1.98 -8.36
CA THR A 67 5.89 1.41 -7.01
C THR A 67 4.59 1.68 -6.29
N LEU A 68 4.04 0.63 -5.71
CA LEU A 68 3.00 0.68 -4.69
C LEU A 68 3.56 0.11 -3.39
N PHE A 69 3.63 0.91 -2.32
CA PHE A 69 3.92 0.36 -1.01
C PHE A 69 2.74 0.59 -0.06
N VAL A 70 2.44 -0.45 0.70
CA VAL A 70 1.29 -0.51 1.62
C VAL A 70 1.81 -0.75 3.02
N ILE A 71 1.43 0.10 3.96
CA ILE A 71 1.65 -0.13 5.39
C ILE A 71 0.32 -0.53 6.00
N VAL A 72 0.27 -1.72 6.60
CA VAL A 72 -0.83 -2.21 7.42
C VAL A 72 -0.38 -2.19 8.87
N ASP A 73 -0.97 -1.31 9.66
CA ASP A 73 -0.45 -0.91 10.97
C ASP A 73 -0.52 -2.03 12.02
N GLY A 74 0.59 -2.19 12.76
CA GLY A 74 0.63 -2.90 14.03
C GLY A 74 0.38 -4.41 13.97
N ILE A 75 0.68 -5.10 12.86
CA ILE A 75 0.53 -6.55 12.73
C ILE A 75 1.85 -7.27 13.03
N PRO A 76 1.99 -7.96 14.19
CA PRO A 76 3.20 -8.72 14.49
C PRO A 76 3.48 -9.81 13.45
N ALA A 77 4.77 -10.13 13.22
CA ALA A 77 5.17 -11.14 12.25
C ALA A 77 4.60 -12.53 12.55
N ASP A 78 4.54 -12.94 13.81
CA ASP A 78 3.95 -14.21 14.23
C ASP A 78 2.43 -14.25 14.02
N VAL A 79 1.76 -13.11 13.98
CA VAL A 79 0.32 -13.03 13.70
C VAL A 79 0.04 -13.17 12.22
N ILE A 80 0.74 -12.42 11.36
CA ILE A 80 0.55 -12.53 9.91
C ILE A 80 0.88 -13.92 9.39
N GLU A 81 1.91 -14.57 9.95
CA GLU A 81 2.35 -15.91 9.54
C GLU A 81 1.37 -17.02 9.95
N ARG A 82 0.55 -16.83 10.98
CA ARG A 82 -0.44 -17.84 11.43
C ARG A 82 -1.84 -17.62 10.86
N VAL A 83 -2.17 -16.42 10.46
CA VAL A 83 -3.48 -16.08 9.89
C VAL A 83 -3.46 -16.35 8.39
N ASN A 84 -4.54 -16.95 7.87
CA ASN A 84 -4.67 -17.14 6.42
C ASN A 84 -4.89 -15.79 5.71
N THR A 85 -3.95 -15.40 4.87
CA THR A 85 -3.87 -14.09 4.18
C THR A 85 -3.64 -14.27 2.68
N PRO A 86 -4.62 -14.82 1.93
CA PRO A 86 -4.44 -15.19 0.52
C PRO A 86 -4.08 -14.01 -0.38
N GLY A 87 -4.45 -12.78 -0.03
CA GLY A 87 -4.09 -11.58 -0.79
C GLY A 87 -2.61 -11.23 -0.68
N ILE A 88 -2.09 -11.19 0.54
CA ILE A 88 -0.66 -10.96 0.82
C ILE A 88 0.18 -12.14 0.33
N ASP A 89 -0.30 -13.38 0.54
CA ASP A 89 0.35 -14.60 0.05
C ASP A 89 0.46 -14.62 -1.48
N ALA A 90 -0.56 -14.11 -2.20
CA ALA A 90 -0.53 -13.99 -3.65
C ALA A 90 0.57 -13.03 -4.14
N ILE A 91 0.82 -11.95 -3.42
CA ILE A 91 1.94 -11.02 -3.69
C ILE A 91 3.27 -11.72 -3.41
N ALA A 92 3.43 -12.27 -2.21
CA ALA A 92 4.65 -12.95 -1.77
C ALA A 92 5.03 -14.14 -2.66
N SER A 93 4.03 -14.87 -3.19
CA SER A 93 4.27 -16.00 -4.11
C SER A 93 4.87 -15.59 -5.45
N LYS A 94 4.75 -14.33 -5.85
CA LYS A 94 5.41 -13.79 -7.05
C LYS A 94 6.83 -13.33 -6.79
N GLY A 95 7.18 -13.11 -5.54
CA GLY A 95 8.47 -12.59 -5.16
C GLY A 95 8.98 -13.15 -3.84
N SER A 96 8.76 -12.45 -2.74
CA SER A 96 9.36 -12.79 -1.44
C SER A 96 8.47 -12.42 -0.26
N TYR A 97 8.65 -13.18 0.82
CA TYR A 97 8.26 -12.82 2.17
C TYR A 97 9.48 -12.96 3.09
N GLN A 98 9.70 -12.01 3.97
CA GLN A 98 10.79 -12.05 4.92
C GLN A 98 10.45 -11.29 6.20
N ARG A 99 10.97 -11.77 7.34
CA ARG A 99 10.97 -10.96 8.55
C ARG A 99 12.00 -9.85 8.43
N ALA A 100 11.69 -8.72 9.03
CA ALA A 100 12.56 -7.56 9.08
C ALA A 100 12.47 -6.93 10.47
N TYR A 101 13.23 -5.86 10.72
CA TYR A 101 13.18 -5.18 12.01
C TYR A 101 12.94 -3.68 11.88
N VAL A 102 12.43 -3.12 12.97
CA VAL A 102 12.24 -1.70 13.23
C VAL A 102 12.90 -1.34 14.57
N GLY A 103 13.02 -0.06 14.88
CA GLY A 103 13.50 0.39 16.19
C GLY A 103 15.00 0.65 16.28
N GLY A 104 15.72 0.60 15.15
CA GLY A 104 17.15 0.90 15.12
C GLY A 104 18.02 -0.17 15.81
N GLU A 105 19.22 0.16 16.20
CA GLU A 105 20.13 -0.72 16.93
C GLU A 105 20.13 -0.38 18.42
N LEU A 106 19.89 -1.40 19.27
CA LEU A 106 19.76 -1.23 20.71
C LEU A 106 21.02 -0.63 21.34
N GLY A 107 20.84 0.31 22.24
CA GLY A 107 21.93 0.98 22.96
C GLY A 107 22.76 1.93 22.11
N THR A 108 22.36 2.22 20.89
CA THR A 108 23.03 3.17 19.99
C THR A 108 22.17 4.43 19.74
N PRO A 109 22.73 5.48 19.16
CA PRO A 109 21.93 6.67 18.77
C PRO A 109 20.79 6.38 17.80
N THR A 110 20.82 5.26 17.08
CA THR A 110 19.78 4.86 16.13
C THR A 110 18.59 4.18 16.80
N GLU A 111 18.68 3.82 18.08
CA GLU A 111 17.56 3.24 18.82
C GLU A 111 16.34 4.17 18.72
N SER A 112 15.26 3.62 18.22
CA SER A 112 14.04 4.34 17.88
C SER A 112 12.83 3.66 18.51
N PRO A 113 11.86 4.39 19.06
CA PRO A 113 10.62 3.80 19.54
C PRO A 113 9.92 2.99 18.45
N THR A 114 9.34 1.85 18.80
CA THR A 114 8.52 1.03 17.91
C THR A 114 7.07 1.58 17.88
N VAL A 115 6.94 2.81 17.38
CA VAL A 115 5.71 3.60 17.33
C VAL A 115 5.41 3.94 15.89
N SER A 116 4.14 4.01 15.54
CA SER A 116 3.64 4.13 14.17
C SER A 116 4.30 5.23 13.36
N ALA A 117 4.21 6.49 13.78
CA ALA A 117 4.83 7.62 13.06
C ALA A 117 6.35 7.47 12.91
N VAL A 118 7.01 6.82 13.88
CA VAL A 118 8.46 6.56 13.86
C VAL A 118 8.80 5.53 12.80
N GLY A 119 8.02 4.44 12.73
CA GLY A 119 8.15 3.40 11.71
C GLY A 119 7.92 3.95 10.32
N TYR A 120 6.84 4.75 10.13
CA TYR A 120 6.55 5.37 8.82
C TYR A 120 7.69 6.28 8.37
N MET A 121 8.17 7.18 9.24
CA MET A 121 9.26 8.08 8.88
C MET A 121 10.57 7.34 8.63
N SER A 122 10.82 6.25 9.35
CA SER A 122 12.00 5.42 9.10
C SER A 122 11.94 4.78 7.69
N LEU A 123 10.76 4.29 7.26
CA LEU A 123 10.56 3.82 5.89
C LEU A 123 10.69 4.96 4.88
N LEU A 124 10.01 6.08 5.14
CA LEU A 124 9.86 7.18 4.19
C LEU A 124 11.15 7.96 3.95
N THR A 125 12.11 7.92 4.90
CA THR A 125 13.38 8.67 4.81
C THR A 125 14.62 7.79 4.70
N GLY A 126 14.48 6.46 4.91
CA GLY A 126 15.62 5.53 4.96
C GLY A 126 16.58 5.81 6.12
N THR A 127 16.09 6.46 7.21
CA THR A 127 16.87 6.87 8.37
C THR A 127 16.13 6.55 9.67
N TRP A 128 16.83 6.51 10.80
CA TRP A 128 16.25 6.31 12.12
C TRP A 128 15.86 7.63 12.81
N SER A 129 15.17 7.54 13.94
CA SER A 129 14.60 8.69 14.64
C SER A 129 15.63 9.74 15.10
N ASN A 130 16.89 9.36 15.30
CA ASN A 130 17.98 10.29 15.59
C ASN A 130 18.23 11.32 14.47
N LYS A 131 17.83 10.99 13.24
CA LYS A 131 17.95 11.84 12.06
C LYS A 131 16.63 12.51 11.69
N HIS A 132 15.57 11.76 11.43
CA HIS A 132 14.28 12.32 11.03
C HIS A 132 13.50 12.98 12.18
N ASN A 133 13.92 12.84 13.43
CA ASN A 133 13.40 13.49 14.65
C ASN A 133 11.95 13.13 15.06
N VAL A 134 11.28 12.21 14.39
CA VAL A 134 9.96 11.72 14.81
C VAL A 134 10.15 10.64 15.87
N ARG A 135 9.50 10.80 17.04
CA ARG A 135 9.69 9.91 18.21
C ARG A 135 8.39 9.44 18.85
N ALA A 136 7.24 9.96 18.41
CA ALA A 136 5.91 9.63 18.93
C ALA A 136 4.83 9.95 17.88
N ASN A 137 3.59 9.53 18.14
CA ASN A 137 2.41 9.85 17.29
C ASN A 137 1.81 11.23 17.61
N TYR A 138 2.39 11.98 18.55
CA TYR A 138 1.94 13.32 18.96
C TYR A 138 3.16 14.23 19.19
N GLY A 139 2.94 15.54 19.08
CA GLY A 139 4.05 16.52 19.19
C GLY A 139 5.11 16.28 18.09
N ILE A 140 4.67 15.92 16.90
CA ILE A 140 5.52 15.49 15.81
C ILE A 140 6.21 16.69 15.19
N GLU A 141 7.54 16.71 15.20
CA GLU A 141 8.38 17.75 14.60
C GLU A 141 9.44 17.12 13.69
N PRO A 142 9.08 16.77 12.44
CA PRO A 142 10.01 16.11 11.52
C PRO A 142 11.17 17.01 11.13
N ASN A 143 12.36 16.42 11.02
CA ASN A 143 13.50 17.09 10.42
C ASN A 143 13.46 16.89 8.89
N TYR A 144 12.86 17.82 8.17
CA TYR A 144 12.73 17.77 6.71
C TYR A 144 14.06 17.92 5.93
N ALA A 145 15.19 18.07 6.62
CA ALA A 145 16.50 17.95 5.95
C ALA A 145 16.78 16.51 5.49
N PHE A 146 16.14 15.52 6.13
CA PHE A 146 16.13 14.11 5.70
C PHE A 146 14.96 13.91 4.75
N TRP A 147 15.27 13.85 3.44
CA TRP A 147 14.24 13.87 2.42
C TRP A 147 13.45 12.57 2.40
N ASP A 148 12.14 12.71 2.42
CA ASP A 148 11.24 11.61 2.15
C ASP A 148 11.28 11.18 0.67
N ILE A 149 10.83 9.97 0.39
CA ILE A 149 10.87 9.37 -0.94
C ILE A 149 10.05 10.16 -1.98
N PHE A 150 8.97 10.85 -1.56
CA PHE A 150 8.15 11.65 -2.45
C PHE A 150 8.82 12.98 -2.80
N ARG A 151 9.57 13.57 -1.86
CA ARG A 151 10.43 14.72 -2.17
C ARG A 151 11.49 14.34 -3.20
N VAL A 152 12.08 13.16 -3.07
CA VAL A 152 13.02 12.63 -4.08
C VAL A 152 12.32 12.44 -5.42
N ALA A 153 11.12 11.84 -5.44
CA ALA A 153 10.34 11.67 -6.65
C ALA A 153 10.06 12.99 -7.37
N LYS A 154 9.72 14.06 -6.62
CA LYS A 154 9.47 15.39 -7.20
C LYS A 154 10.76 16.14 -7.59
N HIS A 155 11.91 15.70 -7.14
CA HIS A 155 13.20 16.27 -7.50
C HIS A 155 13.82 15.67 -8.78
N GLN A 156 13.21 14.64 -9.33
CA GLN A 156 13.70 14.02 -10.57
C GLN A 156 13.55 14.95 -11.78
N ALA A 157 14.48 14.85 -12.72
CA ALA A 157 14.40 15.60 -13.99
C ALA A 157 13.17 15.17 -14.81
N LYS A 158 12.77 13.89 -14.73
CA LYS A 158 11.54 13.36 -15.31
C LYS A 158 10.37 13.61 -14.35
N VAL A 159 9.24 14.02 -14.89
CA VAL A 159 8.00 14.14 -14.09
C VAL A 159 7.60 12.77 -13.56
N VAL A 160 7.46 12.69 -12.24
CA VAL A 160 7.01 11.50 -11.51
C VAL A 160 5.66 11.81 -10.88
N SER A 161 4.64 11.05 -11.26
CA SER A 161 3.30 11.15 -10.66
C SER A 161 3.24 10.38 -9.35
N THR A 162 2.56 10.97 -8.36
CA THR A 162 2.58 10.44 -6.99
C THR A 162 1.18 10.37 -6.38
N GLY A 163 0.94 9.36 -5.56
CA GLY A 163 -0.32 9.15 -4.86
C GLY A 163 -0.14 8.86 -3.37
N LEU A 164 -1.02 9.44 -2.55
CA LEU A 164 -1.16 9.12 -1.13
C LEU A 164 -2.61 8.78 -0.82
N PHE A 165 -2.80 7.64 -0.19
CA PHE A 165 -4.09 7.13 0.25
C PHE A 165 -3.94 6.71 1.71
N SER A 166 -4.44 7.53 2.64
CA SER A 166 -4.08 7.39 4.05
C SER A 166 -5.27 7.52 4.97
N THR A 167 -5.40 6.60 5.89
CA THR A 167 -6.39 6.67 6.96
C THR A 167 -6.05 7.75 7.98
N TRP A 168 -4.77 8.11 8.11
CA TRP A 168 -4.32 9.17 9.01
C TRP A 168 -3.79 10.39 8.23
N THR A 169 -4.49 11.52 8.33
CA THR A 169 -4.16 12.76 7.60
C THR A 169 -2.79 13.31 7.93
N ASP A 170 -2.31 13.12 9.16
CA ASP A 170 -1.04 13.67 9.59
C ASP A 170 0.16 13.01 8.90
N ASN A 171 -0.04 11.84 8.26
CA ASN A 171 0.94 11.26 7.34
C ASN A 171 1.30 12.25 6.23
N ARG A 172 0.32 12.92 5.63
CA ARG A 172 0.56 13.92 4.58
C ARG A 172 0.94 15.28 5.16
N THR A 173 0.15 15.76 6.11
CA THR A 173 0.21 17.18 6.52
C THR A 173 1.37 17.48 7.47
N ILE A 174 1.76 16.52 8.30
CA ILE A 174 2.83 16.67 9.29
C ILE A 174 4.06 15.85 8.92
N LEU A 175 3.93 14.52 8.80
CA LEU A 175 5.12 13.68 8.57
C LEU A 175 5.80 14.05 7.25
N MET A 176 5.02 14.14 6.17
CA MET A 176 5.53 14.54 4.86
C MET A 176 5.63 16.06 4.70
N GLY A 177 4.90 16.86 5.50
CA GLY A 177 4.86 18.31 5.37
C GLY A 177 4.45 18.78 3.98
N ASP A 178 3.48 18.08 3.34
CA ASP A 178 3.01 18.38 1.99
C ASP A 178 2.54 19.84 1.87
N GLY A 179 3.10 20.59 0.92
CA GLY A 179 2.88 22.03 0.74
C GLY A 179 3.83 22.92 1.52
N LEU A 180 4.61 22.41 2.48
CA LEU A 180 5.61 23.20 3.22
C LEU A 180 6.89 23.34 2.38
N GLU A 181 7.40 24.58 2.24
CA GLU A 181 8.65 24.85 1.53
C GLU A 181 9.84 24.08 2.14
N ALA A 182 9.94 24.05 3.47
CA ALA A 182 10.97 23.32 4.20
C ALA A 182 10.98 21.81 3.87
N ALA A 183 9.80 21.23 3.56
CA ALA A 183 9.64 19.85 3.20
C ALA A 183 9.72 19.59 1.68
N GLY A 184 9.97 20.62 0.87
CA GLY A 184 10.08 20.52 -0.58
C GLY A 184 8.80 20.86 -1.36
N GLY A 185 7.79 21.47 -0.71
CA GLY A 185 6.55 21.90 -1.35
C GLY A 185 5.52 20.78 -1.51
N TYR A 186 4.65 20.92 -2.52
CA TYR A 186 3.62 19.92 -2.83
C TYR A 186 4.22 18.67 -3.48
N LYS A 187 3.80 17.51 -2.98
CA LYS A 187 4.39 16.22 -3.36
C LYS A 187 3.38 15.26 -3.99
N PHE A 188 2.08 15.46 -3.81
CA PHE A 188 1.08 14.49 -4.23
C PHE A 188 0.16 15.03 -5.33
N ASP A 189 0.03 14.24 -6.41
CA ASP A 189 -0.90 14.51 -7.52
C ASP A 189 -2.28 13.90 -7.24
N PHE A 190 -2.31 12.79 -6.48
CA PHE A 190 -3.51 12.09 -6.06
C PHE A 190 -3.51 11.94 -4.54
N VAL A 191 -4.61 12.34 -3.91
CA VAL A 191 -4.76 12.29 -2.44
C VAL A 191 -6.12 11.74 -2.06
N ALA A 192 -6.13 10.81 -1.11
CA ALA A 192 -7.33 10.38 -0.40
C ALA A 192 -7.01 10.23 1.08
N ASP A 193 -7.30 11.27 1.86
CA ASP A 193 -7.16 11.31 3.32
C ASP A 193 -8.21 12.22 3.94
N GLY A 194 -8.19 12.40 5.27
CA GLY A 194 -9.05 13.35 5.99
C GLY A 194 -10.36 12.75 6.47
N TYR A 195 -10.70 11.54 6.10
CA TYR A 195 -11.96 10.90 6.47
C TYR A 195 -12.07 10.65 7.99
N GLU A 196 -10.97 10.39 8.67
CA GLU A 196 -10.92 10.19 10.12
C GLU A 196 -11.24 11.47 10.89
N LYS A 197 -11.03 12.64 10.28
CA LYS A 197 -11.33 13.97 10.85
C LYS A 197 -12.69 14.51 10.41
N ASP A 198 -13.34 13.90 9.43
CA ASP A 198 -14.65 14.33 8.93
C ASP A 198 -15.80 13.77 9.82
N PRO A 199 -16.51 14.60 10.58
CA PRO A 199 -17.61 14.13 11.42
C PRO A 199 -18.82 13.63 10.62
N ALA A 200 -18.91 13.95 9.33
CA ALA A 200 -19.96 13.47 8.44
C ALA A 200 -19.66 12.06 7.89
N PHE A 201 -18.39 11.62 7.98
CA PHE A 201 -18.01 10.30 7.53
C PHE A 201 -18.35 9.24 8.58
N ALA A 202 -19.15 8.23 8.20
CA ALA A 202 -19.62 7.15 9.08
C ALA A 202 -20.18 7.65 10.43
N PRO A 203 -21.19 8.55 10.45
CA PRO A 203 -21.70 9.12 11.69
C PRO A 203 -22.39 8.06 12.55
N GLY A 204 -22.17 8.15 13.88
CA GLY A 204 -22.80 7.22 14.85
C GLY A 204 -22.20 5.81 14.90
N VAL A 205 -21.07 5.60 14.27
CA VAL A 205 -20.29 4.36 14.33
C VAL A 205 -19.18 4.52 15.38
N GLU A 206 -18.90 3.46 16.15
CA GLU A 206 -17.82 3.43 17.14
C GLU A 206 -16.46 3.71 16.48
N ASP A 207 -15.49 4.22 17.24
CA ASP A 207 -14.22 4.70 16.69
C ASP A 207 -13.47 3.65 15.86
N VAL A 208 -13.37 2.42 16.35
CA VAL A 208 -12.65 1.33 15.67
C VAL A 208 -13.34 0.91 14.36
N GLU A 209 -14.67 0.79 14.38
CA GLU A 209 -15.48 0.48 13.21
C GLU A 209 -15.50 1.66 12.21
N ARG A 210 -15.39 2.88 12.73
CA ARG A 210 -15.23 4.08 11.91
C ARG A 210 -13.89 4.08 11.17
N ILE A 211 -12.80 3.74 11.83
CA ILE A 211 -11.49 3.57 11.18
C ILE A 211 -11.51 2.45 10.15
N GLN A 212 -12.20 1.34 10.44
CA GLN A 212 -12.42 0.29 9.45
C GLN A 212 -13.14 0.81 8.18
N ALA A 213 -14.13 1.67 8.34
CA ALA A 213 -14.82 2.30 7.20
C ALA A 213 -13.92 3.29 6.46
N VAL A 214 -13.04 4.01 7.16
CA VAL A 214 -12.02 4.88 6.54
C VAL A 214 -11.04 4.07 5.71
N ASP A 215 -10.50 2.96 6.26
CA ASP A 215 -9.61 2.04 5.53
C ASP A 215 -10.27 1.52 4.24
N LEU A 216 -11.55 1.16 4.31
CA LEU A 216 -12.30 0.73 3.12
C LEU A 216 -12.40 1.83 2.06
N GLN A 217 -12.73 3.05 2.48
CA GLN A 217 -12.82 4.21 1.58
C GLN A 217 -11.49 4.52 0.92
N VAL A 218 -10.42 4.56 1.71
CA VAL A 218 -9.04 4.79 1.27
C VAL A 218 -8.62 3.73 0.26
N THR A 219 -8.85 2.45 0.57
CA THR A 219 -8.52 1.33 -0.33
C THR A 219 -9.29 1.41 -1.66
N THR A 220 -10.60 1.69 -1.59
CA THR A 220 -11.45 1.79 -2.79
C THR A 220 -10.95 2.89 -3.73
N LEU A 221 -10.59 4.06 -3.18
CA LEU A 221 -10.06 5.17 -3.98
C LEU A 221 -8.65 4.86 -4.49
N ALA A 222 -7.80 4.23 -3.69
CA ALA A 222 -6.49 3.79 -4.11
C ALA A 222 -6.57 2.79 -5.28
N ALA A 223 -7.36 1.73 -5.14
CA ALA A 223 -7.55 0.71 -6.19
C ALA A 223 -8.07 1.33 -7.50
N LYS A 224 -9.06 2.23 -7.41
CA LYS A 224 -9.56 2.97 -8.57
C LYS A 224 -8.45 3.81 -9.23
N THR A 225 -7.68 4.56 -8.43
CA THR A 225 -6.62 5.43 -8.96
C THR A 225 -5.48 4.62 -9.58
N LEU A 226 -5.10 3.49 -8.96
CA LEU A 226 -4.11 2.55 -9.51
C LEU A 226 -4.56 2.00 -10.86
N LEU A 227 -5.83 1.64 -11.00
CA LEU A 227 -6.37 1.10 -12.25
C LEU A 227 -6.47 2.16 -13.35
N GLU A 228 -6.99 3.35 -13.05
CA GLU A 228 -7.31 4.39 -14.03
C GLU A 228 -6.11 5.27 -14.39
N SER A 229 -5.34 5.71 -13.37
CA SER A 229 -4.29 6.72 -13.50
C SER A 229 -2.89 6.16 -13.27
N ALA A 230 -2.76 5.16 -12.42
CA ALA A 230 -1.51 4.51 -12.03
C ALA A 230 -0.36 5.48 -11.72
N PRO A 231 -0.43 6.22 -10.62
CA PRO A 231 0.71 7.04 -10.19
C PRO A 231 2.01 6.23 -10.19
N ASP A 232 3.13 6.86 -10.52
CA ASP A 232 4.42 6.15 -10.60
C ASP A 232 4.90 5.68 -9.22
N LEU A 233 4.60 6.48 -8.17
CA LEU A 233 4.90 6.14 -6.79
C LEU A 233 3.67 6.36 -5.92
N SER A 234 3.20 5.31 -5.25
CA SER A 234 1.98 5.35 -4.40
C SER A 234 2.23 4.77 -3.03
N TRP A 235 1.71 5.46 -2.00
CA TRP A 235 1.65 4.98 -0.63
C TRP A 235 0.20 4.79 -0.19
N VAL A 236 -0.11 3.60 0.32
CA VAL A 236 -1.38 3.28 0.99
C VAL A 236 -1.09 2.97 2.45
N TYR A 237 -1.81 3.62 3.35
CA TYR A 237 -1.73 3.41 4.79
C TYR A 237 -3.09 3.04 5.36
N LEU A 238 -3.15 1.91 6.09
CA LEU A 238 -4.35 1.33 6.69
C LEU A 238 -4.13 1.08 8.19
N GLN A 239 -5.06 1.55 9.05
CA GLN A 239 -4.88 1.66 10.50
C GLN A 239 -5.65 0.62 11.31
N HIS A 240 -6.75 0.09 10.81
CA HIS A 240 -7.73 -0.69 11.59
C HIS A 240 -7.14 -1.81 12.44
N THR A 241 -6.09 -2.49 11.97
CA THR A 241 -5.44 -3.57 12.71
C THR A 241 -4.76 -3.09 13.98
N ASP A 242 -4.20 -1.88 13.98
CA ASP A 242 -3.58 -1.29 15.17
C ASP A 242 -4.65 -0.96 16.24
N ASP A 243 -5.77 -0.35 15.84
CA ASP A 243 -6.87 -0.03 16.76
C ASP A 243 -7.46 -1.31 17.41
N ILE A 244 -7.64 -2.38 16.62
CA ILE A 244 -8.05 -3.68 17.15
C ILE A 244 -7.01 -4.23 18.13
N GLY A 245 -5.73 -4.12 17.79
CA GLY A 245 -4.64 -4.52 18.67
C GLY A 245 -4.67 -3.77 19.99
N HIS A 246 -4.83 -2.46 19.98
CA HIS A 246 -4.96 -1.65 21.19
C HIS A 246 -6.16 -2.03 22.04
N ARG A 247 -7.32 -2.26 21.41
CA ARG A 247 -8.55 -2.59 22.10
C ARG A 247 -8.53 -4.02 22.68
N ASP A 248 -8.21 -5.00 21.85
CA ASP A 248 -8.43 -6.42 22.14
C ASP A 248 -7.16 -7.26 22.31
N GLY A 249 -6.01 -6.77 21.84
CA GLY A 249 -4.77 -7.55 21.73
C GLY A 249 -4.77 -8.43 20.48
N ASP A 250 -3.87 -9.40 20.43
CA ASP A 250 -3.63 -10.26 19.26
C ASP A 250 -4.39 -11.61 19.26
N GLY A 251 -5.58 -11.61 19.82
CA GLY A 251 -6.50 -12.74 19.83
C GLY A 251 -7.39 -12.84 18.59
N PRO A 252 -8.56 -13.50 18.71
CA PRO A 252 -9.50 -13.73 17.60
C PRO A 252 -9.96 -12.46 16.88
N SER A 253 -10.08 -11.31 17.57
CA SER A 253 -10.44 -10.03 16.97
C SER A 253 -9.34 -9.56 16.01
N MET A 254 -8.08 -9.68 16.40
CA MET A 254 -6.94 -9.38 15.53
C MET A 254 -6.92 -10.30 14.30
N ASP A 255 -7.20 -11.60 14.48
CA ASP A 255 -7.25 -12.54 13.35
C ASP A 255 -8.32 -12.15 12.32
N LEU A 256 -9.46 -11.65 12.79
CA LEU A 256 -10.52 -11.15 11.91
C LEU A 256 -10.10 -9.86 11.21
N ALA A 257 -9.47 -8.93 11.93
CA ALA A 257 -8.99 -7.68 11.39
C ALA A 257 -7.88 -7.93 10.32
N VAL A 258 -6.97 -8.86 10.57
CA VAL A 258 -5.92 -9.25 9.60
C VAL A 258 -6.53 -9.84 8.33
N ARG A 259 -7.53 -10.74 8.43
CA ARG A 259 -8.23 -11.25 7.24
C ARG A 259 -8.97 -10.16 6.49
N TRP A 260 -9.53 -9.20 7.21
CA TRP A 260 -10.25 -8.08 6.61
C TRP A 260 -9.28 -7.15 5.87
N ILE A 261 -8.12 -6.82 6.46
CA ILE A 261 -7.06 -6.03 5.82
C ILE A 261 -6.46 -6.76 4.61
N ASP A 262 -6.25 -8.07 4.71
CA ASP A 262 -5.78 -8.89 3.59
C ASP A 262 -6.70 -8.77 2.36
N ALA A 263 -8.01 -8.74 2.57
CA ALA A 263 -8.95 -8.49 1.48
C ALA A 263 -8.77 -7.09 0.86
N ARG A 264 -8.42 -6.07 1.64
CA ARG A 264 -8.08 -4.72 1.12
C ARG A 264 -6.80 -4.73 0.31
N VAL A 265 -5.76 -5.41 0.80
CA VAL A 265 -4.51 -5.60 0.06
C VAL A 265 -4.76 -6.37 -1.25
N SER A 266 -5.63 -7.37 -1.22
CA SER A 266 -6.04 -8.12 -2.41
C SER A 266 -6.74 -7.24 -3.46
N GLU A 267 -7.54 -6.25 -3.05
CA GLU A 267 -8.15 -5.27 -3.97
C GLU A 267 -7.09 -4.43 -4.67
N LEU A 268 -6.11 -3.92 -3.92
CA LEU A 268 -4.99 -3.14 -4.47
C LEU A 268 -4.16 -3.98 -5.45
N TRP A 269 -3.84 -5.21 -5.05
CA TRP A 269 -3.09 -6.14 -5.91
C TRP A 269 -3.84 -6.46 -7.20
N SER A 270 -5.15 -6.70 -7.10
CA SER A 270 -6.01 -6.95 -8.26
C SER A 270 -6.03 -5.76 -9.24
N ALA A 271 -6.03 -4.54 -8.73
CA ALA A 271 -5.96 -3.33 -9.56
C ALA A 271 -4.63 -3.25 -10.32
N VAL A 272 -3.49 -3.52 -9.65
CA VAL A 272 -2.16 -3.58 -10.29
C VAL A 272 -2.09 -4.68 -11.35
N GLN A 273 -2.61 -5.87 -11.05
CA GLN A 273 -2.63 -6.99 -12.00
C GLN A 273 -3.52 -6.70 -13.23
N ALA A 274 -4.71 -6.15 -13.01
CA ALA A 274 -5.62 -5.77 -14.09
C ALA A 274 -4.98 -4.71 -14.99
N ARG A 275 -4.29 -3.72 -14.40
CA ARG A 275 -3.56 -2.72 -15.16
C ARG A 275 -2.43 -3.34 -15.98
N GLY A 276 -1.65 -4.26 -15.41
CA GLY A 276 -0.57 -4.95 -16.10
C GLY A 276 -1.01 -5.74 -17.35
N GLN A 277 -2.30 -6.15 -17.41
CA GLN A 277 -2.86 -6.79 -18.61
C GLN A 277 -3.00 -5.82 -19.79
N HIS A 278 -3.16 -4.53 -19.53
CA HIS A 278 -3.35 -3.48 -20.54
C HIS A 278 -2.08 -2.66 -20.82
N PHE A 279 -1.15 -2.63 -19.86
CA PHE A 279 0.06 -1.81 -19.90
C PHE A 279 1.31 -2.66 -19.60
N ALA A 280 1.66 -3.54 -20.54
CA ALA A 280 2.78 -4.48 -20.38
C ALA A 280 4.16 -3.81 -20.23
N ASN A 281 4.26 -2.51 -20.57
CA ASN A 281 5.47 -1.71 -20.39
C ASN A 281 5.62 -1.11 -18.98
N GLU A 282 4.68 -1.33 -18.07
CA GLU A 282 4.82 -0.95 -16.66
C GLU A 282 5.53 -2.07 -15.88
N ASP A 283 6.48 -1.68 -15.02
CA ASP A 283 7.22 -2.57 -14.13
C ASP A 283 6.87 -2.25 -12.67
N TRP A 284 5.97 -3.03 -12.10
CA TRP A 284 5.42 -2.78 -10.78
C TRP A 284 6.20 -3.46 -9.68
N LEU A 285 6.77 -2.68 -8.77
CA LEU A 285 7.20 -3.13 -7.45
C LEU A 285 6.06 -2.90 -6.46
N VAL A 286 5.54 -3.98 -5.89
CA VAL A 286 4.54 -3.93 -4.81
C VAL A 286 5.20 -4.40 -3.53
N ILE A 287 5.11 -3.58 -2.48
CA ILE A 287 5.62 -3.88 -1.14
C ILE A 287 4.48 -3.76 -0.15
N VAL A 288 4.27 -4.78 0.67
CA VAL A 288 3.35 -4.74 1.82
C VAL A 288 4.16 -4.99 3.08
N THR A 289 3.99 -4.12 4.07
CA THR A 289 4.72 -4.23 5.34
C THR A 289 3.87 -3.71 6.50
N THR A 290 4.34 -3.94 7.71
CA THR A 290 3.88 -3.27 8.93
C THR A 290 4.99 -2.39 9.48
N ASP A 291 4.65 -1.48 10.34
CA ASP A 291 5.55 -0.47 10.90
C ASP A 291 6.14 -0.85 12.27
N HIS A 292 5.45 -1.71 13.01
CA HIS A 292 5.92 -2.31 14.27
C HIS A 292 5.18 -3.61 14.59
N GLY A 293 5.74 -4.37 15.52
CA GLY A 293 5.05 -5.47 16.18
C GLY A 293 4.34 -5.01 17.47
N ARG A 294 4.07 -5.94 18.37
CA ARG A 294 3.35 -5.69 19.62
C ARG A 294 4.00 -6.40 20.80
N SER A 295 3.76 -5.86 22.00
CA SER A 295 4.18 -6.47 23.26
C SER A 295 3.74 -7.94 23.34
N SER A 296 4.65 -8.82 23.75
CA SER A 296 4.38 -10.24 23.90
C SER A 296 3.48 -10.57 25.09
N SER A 297 3.30 -9.64 26.04
CA SER A 297 2.53 -9.89 27.26
C SER A 297 1.03 -9.83 27.05
N THR A 298 0.57 -8.90 26.22
CA THR A 298 -0.87 -8.66 26.01
C THR A 298 -1.26 -8.53 24.54
N GLY A 299 -0.31 -8.31 23.65
CA GLY A 299 -0.57 -7.91 22.26
C GLY A 299 -1.17 -6.51 22.10
N LYS A 300 -1.43 -5.78 23.19
CA LYS A 300 -2.13 -4.48 23.15
C LYS A 300 -1.20 -3.29 22.98
N GLY A 301 -0.02 -3.34 23.58
CA GLY A 301 0.94 -2.24 23.56
C GLY A 301 2.05 -2.44 22.54
N HIS A 302 2.69 -1.34 22.21
CA HIS A 302 3.92 -1.25 21.43
C HIS A 302 4.69 0.01 21.84
N GLY A 303 5.85 0.28 21.22
CA GLY A 303 6.70 1.43 21.53
C GLY A 303 7.93 1.07 22.32
N GLY A 304 8.02 -0.16 22.83
CA GLY A 304 9.17 -0.71 23.52
C GLY A 304 10.23 -1.31 22.58
N GLN A 305 11.17 -2.05 23.18
CA GLN A 305 12.31 -2.63 22.47
C GLN A 305 12.35 -4.15 22.59
N SER A 306 11.23 -4.80 22.92
CA SER A 306 11.19 -6.25 22.90
C SER A 306 11.33 -6.78 21.46
N ASP A 307 11.92 -7.97 21.33
CA ASP A 307 12.12 -8.60 20.01
C ASP A 307 10.81 -8.64 19.19
N ARG A 308 9.67 -8.90 19.85
CA ARG A 308 8.39 -8.98 19.17
C ARG A 308 7.87 -7.62 18.69
N GLU A 309 8.07 -6.54 19.46
CA GLU A 309 7.72 -5.18 19.04
C GLU A 309 8.60 -4.70 17.87
N ARG A 310 9.86 -5.15 17.86
CA ARG A 310 10.84 -4.81 16.82
C ARG A 310 10.74 -5.66 15.56
N THR A 311 10.12 -6.84 15.65
CA THR A 311 10.00 -7.75 14.50
C THR A 311 8.80 -7.37 13.65
N ILE A 312 9.10 -6.94 12.45
CA ILE A 312 8.14 -6.66 11.36
C ILE A 312 8.31 -7.69 10.24
N TRP A 313 7.57 -7.51 9.18
CA TRP A 313 7.62 -8.36 7.99
C TRP A 313 7.48 -7.52 6.72
N ILE A 314 8.01 -8.04 5.62
CA ILE A 314 7.93 -7.43 4.29
C ILE A 314 7.52 -8.52 3.31
N ALA A 315 6.44 -8.29 2.56
CA ALA A 315 6.01 -9.09 1.43
C ALA A 315 6.15 -8.27 0.15
N SER A 316 6.63 -8.88 -0.93
CA SER A 316 6.82 -8.20 -2.21
C SER A 316 6.57 -9.14 -3.39
N ASN A 317 6.14 -8.57 -4.52
CA ASN A 317 6.05 -9.30 -5.78
C ASN A 317 7.38 -9.44 -6.53
N SER A 318 8.47 -8.86 -6.00
CA SER A 318 9.78 -8.95 -6.62
C SER A 318 10.61 -10.11 -6.05
N PRO A 319 10.99 -11.10 -6.87
CA PRO A 319 11.86 -12.19 -6.44
C PRO A 319 13.30 -11.72 -6.14
N ARG A 320 13.66 -10.51 -6.58
CA ARG A 320 14.94 -9.88 -6.30
C ARG A 320 15.00 -9.27 -4.91
N MET A 321 13.85 -9.04 -4.25
CA MET A 321 13.77 -8.42 -2.94
C MET A 321 14.03 -9.44 -1.83
N VAL A 322 15.27 -9.58 -1.42
CA VAL A 322 15.74 -10.58 -0.44
C VAL A 322 16.60 -9.94 0.63
N SER A 323 16.54 -10.47 1.85
CA SER A 323 17.46 -10.07 2.91
C SER A 323 18.89 -10.42 2.52
N PRO A 324 19.86 -9.51 2.74
CA PRO A 324 21.27 -9.84 2.66
C PRO A 324 21.62 -11.00 3.59
N ALA A 325 22.56 -11.86 3.15
CA ALA A 325 22.97 -13.02 3.95
C ALA A 325 23.61 -12.64 5.30
N GLU A 326 24.21 -11.46 5.35
CA GLU A 326 25.01 -10.98 6.49
C GLU A 326 24.19 -10.22 7.54
N ARG A 327 22.94 -9.84 7.23
CA ARG A 327 22.10 -9.06 8.13
C ARG A 327 20.61 -9.28 7.88
N SER A 328 19.81 -9.04 8.89
CA SER A 328 18.35 -8.95 8.74
C SER A 328 17.97 -7.70 7.95
N ALA A 329 16.89 -7.79 7.16
CA ALA A 329 16.27 -6.62 6.56
C ALA A 329 15.72 -5.68 7.64
N ALA A 330 15.73 -4.38 7.35
CA ALA A 330 15.19 -3.34 8.23
C ALA A 330 14.15 -2.50 7.49
N ILE A 331 13.27 -1.84 8.22
CA ILE A 331 12.27 -0.94 7.63
C ILE A 331 12.90 0.18 6.79
N VAL A 332 14.06 0.66 7.20
CA VAL A 332 14.84 1.71 6.50
C VAL A 332 15.38 1.26 5.13
N ASP A 333 15.43 -0.04 4.87
CA ASP A 333 15.89 -0.62 3.60
C ASP A 333 14.87 -0.44 2.47
N ILE A 334 13.60 -0.20 2.81
CA ILE A 334 12.53 -0.03 1.83
C ILE A 334 12.76 1.23 1.00
N TYR A 335 13.23 2.31 1.61
CA TYR A 335 13.55 3.55 0.89
C TYR A 335 14.58 3.34 -0.24
N PRO A 336 15.82 2.87 0.01
CA PRO A 336 16.78 2.65 -1.07
C PRO A 336 16.35 1.56 -2.06
N THR A 337 15.52 0.61 -1.64
CA THR A 337 14.89 -0.38 -2.52
C THR A 337 13.96 0.29 -3.54
N ILE A 338 13.11 1.23 -3.09
CA ILE A 338 12.26 2.02 -3.98
C ILE A 338 13.11 2.92 -4.89
N VAL A 339 14.13 3.58 -4.35
CA VAL A 339 15.05 4.43 -5.12
C VAL A 339 15.68 3.65 -6.28
N GLU A 340 16.19 2.44 -6.00
CA GLU A 340 16.81 1.59 -7.02
C GLU A 340 15.80 1.12 -8.07
N HIS A 341 14.63 0.60 -7.66
CA HIS A 341 13.61 0.15 -8.59
C HIS A 341 13.12 1.28 -9.49
N MET A 342 12.84 2.45 -8.90
CA MET A 342 12.36 3.63 -9.61
C MET A 342 13.46 4.31 -10.44
N ARG A 343 14.72 3.90 -10.26
CA ARG A 343 15.89 4.51 -10.90
C ARG A 343 15.98 6.00 -10.57
N PHE A 344 15.69 6.37 -9.33
CA PHE A 344 15.77 7.75 -8.88
C PHE A 344 17.23 8.16 -8.64
N GLU A 345 17.56 9.38 -9.06
CA GLU A 345 18.83 10.01 -8.73
C GLU A 345 18.71 10.69 -7.36
N LEU A 346 19.62 10.34 -6.45
CA LEU A 346 19.72 10.98 -5.14
C LEU A 346 20.82 12.04 -5.18
N PRO A 347 20.59 13.25 -4.63
CA PRO A 347 21.69 14.14 -4.30
C PRO A 347 22.68 13.45 -3.37
N ASP A 348 24.00 13.67 -3.59
CA ASP A 348 25.05 13.02 -2.80
C ASP A 348 24.86 13.16 -1.30
N GLN A 349 24.44 14.35 -0.85
CA GLN A 349 24.18 14.61 0.56
C GLN A 349 23.01 13.77 1.13
N ILE A 350 22.01 13.42 0.30
CA ILE A 350 20.88 12.58 0.73
C ILE A 350 21.29 11.13 0.72
N ALA A 351 22.01 10.68 -0.32
CA ALA A 351 22.54 9.34 -0.38
C ALA A 351 23.45 9.02 0.83
N ALA A 352 24.31 9.96 1.23
CA ALA A 352 25.21 9.82 2.39
C ALA A 352 24.48 9.78 3.75
N GLN A 353 23.22 10.19 3.81
CA GLN A 353 22.43 10.18 5.05
C GLN A 353 21.73 8.84 5.31
N LEU A 354 21.54 8.01 4.27
CA LEU A 354 20.79 6.77 4.38
C LEU A 354 21.44 5.79 5.37
N GLU A 355 20.61 5.10 6.12
CA GLU A 355 21.00 4.02 7.05
C GLU A 355 20.51 2.65 6.54
N GLY A 356 19.56 2.67 5.60
CA GLY A 356 19.11 1.49 4.87
C GLY A 356 19.99 1.17 3.65
N GLN A 357 19.84 -0.05 3.16
CA GLN A 357 20.45 -0.55 1.93
C GLN A 357 19.36 -1.23 1.09
N SER A 358 19.47 -1.12 -0.25
CA SER A 358 18.51 -1.80 -1.12
C SER A 358 18.46 -3.30 -0.86
N LEU A 359 17.25 -3.85 -0.87
CA LEU A 359 16.97 -5.28 -0.78
C LEU A 359 16.91 -5.96 -2.14
N LEU A 360 17.05 -5.21 -3.24
CA LEU A 360 17.08 -5.80 -4.58
C LEU A 360 18.44 -6.45 -4.82
N SER A 361 18.44 -7.79 -5.01
CA SER A 361 19.64 -8.52 -5.44
C SER A 361 19.98 -8.13 -6.89
N GLN A 362 21.27 -8.00 -7.15
CA GLN A 362 21.80 -7.78 -8.51
C GLN A 362 21.60 -8.98 -9.40
#